data_671cdb915fcd5bc822328f4e5db1fb47
#
_entry.id   671cdb915fcd5bc822328f4e5db1fb47
#
_cell.length_a   1.000
_cell.length_b   1.000
_cell.length_c   1.000
_cell.angle_alpha   90.00
_cell.angle_beta   90.00
_cell.angle_gamma   90.00
#
_symmetry.space_group_name_H-M   'P 1'
#
loop_
_entity.id
_entity.type
_entity.pdbx_description
1 polymer ?
#
loop_
_entity_poly.entity_id
_entity_poly.type
_entity_poly.pdbx_seq_one_letter_code
_entity_poly.pdbx_strand_id
1 'polypeptide(L)'
;IPQGAVVCDLGSGQGLTSMFLAKEYGFTVYAADLWSDPEENRKFFDEMGLSRTQIIPVKADAAALPFEKEFFDAVVSTDSYNYFGRDEKYLDEKLLPFVKSGGYIYIAIPGMKKDCHEHLPAELLLSWTPEQLDYMHDAAYWRDMVSRCRGAEVLSVSEMESNEEVWDDWLRQENEYAVGDRKAMEAGGGKYLNFIAIVLRKK
;
A
#
# COMPACT_ATOMS: atom_id res chain seq x y z
N ILE A 1 -2.60 16.00 -7.45
CA ILE A 1 -4.02 15.60 -7.33
C ILE A 1 -4.80 16.85 -6.98
N PRO A 2 -5.95 17.14 -7.65
CA PRO A 2 -6.74 18.34 -7.37
C PRO A 2 -7.40 18.26 -5.98
N GLN A 3 -7.71 19.44 -5.41
CA GLN A 3 -8.46 19.51 -4.16
C GLN A 3 -9.86 18.89 -4.36
N GLY A 4 -10.33 18.14 -3.40
CA GLY A 4 -11.62 17.44 -3.48
C GLY A 4 -11.63 16.22 -4.40
N ALA A 5 -10.46 15.71 -4.79
CA ALA A 5 -10.33 14.51 -5.59
C ALA A 5 -11.01 13.30 -4.93
N VAL A 6 -11.49 12.39 -5.77
CA VAL A 6 -12.02 11.08 -5.35
C VAL A 6 -10.88 10.08 -5.40
N VAL A 7 -10.52 9.52 -4.24
CA VAL A 7 -9.36 8.64 -4.07
C VAL A 7 -9.79 7.28 -3.53
N CYS A 8 -9.24 6.21 -4.06
CA CYS A 8 -9.32 4.88 -3.45
C CYS A 8 -8.08 4.64 -2.59
N ASP A 9 -8.28 4.30 -1.34
CA ASP A 9 -7.25 3.71 -0.48
C ASP A 9 -7.45 2.19 -0.54
N LEU A 10 -6.59 1.51 -1.30
CA LEU A 10 -6.73 0.10 -1.65
C LEU A 10 -5.91 -0.79 -0.70
N GLY A 11 -6.58 -1.65 0.03
CA GLY A 11 -6.03 -2.39 1.15
C GLY A 11 -5.91 -1.49 2.39
N SER A 12 -6.98 -0.74 2.66
CA SER A 12 -6.99 0.33 3.67
C SER A 12 -6.91 -0.17 5.12
N GLY A 13 -7.15 -1.46 5.36
CA GLY A 13 -7.25 -2.00 6.71
C GLY A 13 -8.28 -1.23 7.54
N GLN A 14 -7.91 -0.74 8.70
CA GLN A 14 -8.76 0.08 9.56
C GLN A 14 -8.90 1.54 9.07
N GLY A 15 -8.25 1.91 7.97
CA GLY A 15 -8.43 3.20 7.31
C GLY A 15 -7.59 4.36 7.87
N LEU A 16 -6.45 4.10 8.48
CA LEU A 16 -5.56 5.16 8.98
C LEU A 16 -5.07 6.06 7.84
N THR A 17 -4.58 5.47 6.73
CA THR A 17 -4.20 6.20 5.52
C THR A 17 -5.39 6.95 4.94
N SER A 18 -6.57 6.31 4.89
CA SER A 18 -7.80 6.94 4.41
C SER A 18 -8.16 8.19 5.21
N MET A 19 -8.06 8.13 6.54
CA MET A 19 -8.33 9.29 7.41
C MET A 19 -7.33 10.41 7.18
N PHE A 20 -6.05 10.10 7.04
CA PHE A 20 -5.01 11.07 6.73
C PHE A 20 -5.30 11.78 5.39
N LEU A 21 -5.60 11.03 4.35
CA LEU A 21 -5.94 11.58 3.02
C LEU A 21 -7.19 12.49 3.08
N ALA A 22 -8.21 12.10 3.83
CA ALA A 22 -9.44 12.88 3.96
C ALA A 22 -9.22 14.16 4.78
N LYS A 23 -8.46 14.11 5.89
CA LYS A 23 -8.25 15.25 6.79
C LYS A 23 -7.24 16.26 6.25
N GLU A 24 -6.08 15.76 5.81
CA GLU A 24 -4.97 16.65 5.43
C GLU A 24 -5.11 17.20 4.02
N TYR A 25 -5.67 16.41 3.09
CA TYR A 25 -5.81 16.82 1.68
C TYR A 25 -7.24 17.18 1.28
N GLY A 26 -8.23 16.91 2.13
CA GLY A 26 -9.63 17.19 1.82
C GLY A 26 -10.19 16.32 0.69
N PHE A 27 -9.65 15.13 0.49
CA PHE A 27 -10.14 14.19 -0.51
C PHE A 27 -11.41 13.48 -0.05
N THR A 28 -12.21 13.04 -1.03
CA THR A 28 -13.24 12.03 -0.79
C THR A 28 -12.61 10.66 -0.95
N VAL A 29 -12.52 9.88 0.14
CA VAL A 29 -11.75 8.64 0.17
C VAL A 29 -12.66 7.41 0.28
N TYR A 30 -12.50 6.48 -0.63
CA TYR A 30 -13.07 5.13 -0.57
C TYR A 30 -12.04 4.20 0.06
N ALA A 31 -12.27 3.84 1.32
CA ALA A 31 -11.44 2.92 2.10
C ALA A 31 -11.82 1.48 1.74
N ALA A 32 -11.14 0.91 0.75
CA ALA A 32 -11.46 -0.38 0.17
C ALA A 32 -10.56 -1.48 0.77
N ASP A 33 -11.16 -2.47 1.44
CA ASP A 33 -10.42 -3.55 2.08
C ASP A 33 -11.18 -4.88 2.03
N LEU A 34 -10.43 -6.00 1.95
CA LEU A 34 -10.99 -7.34 1.91
C LEU A 34 -11.27 -7.91 3.31
N TRP A 35 -10.45 -7.55 4.29
CA TRP A 35 -10.46 -8.17 5.61
C TRP A 35 -11.23 -7.36 6.64
N SER A 36 -11.12 -6.02 6.60
CA SER A 36 -11.77 -5.13 7.54
C SER A 36 -13.29 -5.13 7.40
N ASP A 37 -13.98 -4.94 8.52
CA ASP A 37 -15.43 -4.76 8.54
C ASP A 37 -15.76 -3.27 8.27
N PRO A 38 -16.52 -2.95 7.20
CA PRO A 38 -16.89 -1.57 6.88
C PRO A 38 -17.69 -0.89 7.99
N GLU A 39 -18.49 -1.62 8.76
CA GLU A 39 -19.29 -1.05 9.86
C GLU A 39 -18.41 -0.68 11.07
N GLU A 40 -17.36 -1.47 11.34
CA GLU A 40 -16.39 -1.13 12.39
C GLU A 40 -15.53 0.08 11.94
N ASN A 41 -15.06 0.09 10.71
CA ASN A 41 -14.35 1.24 10.15
C ASN A 41 -15.22 2.49 10.17
N ARG A 42 -16.54 2.36 9.88
CA ARG A 42 -17.45 3.48 9.92
C ARG A 42 -17.57 4.10 11.32
N LYS A 43 -17.69 3.28 12.37
CA LYS A 43 -17.71 3.74 13.76
C LYS A 43 -16.44 4.52 14.10
N PHE A 44 -15.29 3.96 13.73
CA PHE A 44 -14.00 4.61 13.96
C PHE A 44 -13.89 5.96 13.24
N PHE A 45 -14.34 6.06 11.99
CA PHE A 45 -14.34 7.32 11.24
C PHE A 45 -15.32 8.35 11.84
N ASP A 46 -16.48 7.93 12.33
CA ASP A 46 -17.44 8.79 13.01
C ASP A 46 -16.85 9.34 14.33
N GLU A 47 -16.17 8.51 15.13
CA GLU A 47 -15.44 8.91 16.33
C GLU A 47 -14.34 9.93 16.04
N MET A 48 -13.66 9.80 14.90
CA MET A 48 -12.65 10.73 14.44
C MET A 48 -13.20 11.99 13.76
N GLY A 49 -14.53 12.17 13.75
CA GLY A 49 -15.22 13.36 13.23
C GLY A 49 -15.26 13.45 11.72
N LEU A 50 -15.10 12.33 10.99
CA LEU A 50 -15.16 12.27 9.53
C LEU A 50 -16.56 11.94 9.05
N SER A 51 -17.10 12.78 8.16
CA SER A 51 -18.44 12.57 7.60
C SER A 51 -18.49 11.38 6.64
N ARG A 52 -19.71 10.85 6.46
CA ARG A 52 -19.96 9.74 5.51
C ARG A 52 -19.74 10.10 4.03
N THR A 53 -19.59 11.38 3.73
CA THR A 53 -19.28 11.87 2.38
C THR A 53 -17.79 12.12 2.17
N GLN A 54 -17.00 12.22 3.25
CA GLN A 54 -15.55 12.39 3.19
C GLN A 54 -14.83 11.05 3.09
N ILE A 55 -15.30 10.03 3.83
CA ILE A 55 -14.67 8.73 3.88
C ILE A 55 -15.71 7.62 3.87
N ILE A 56 -15.59 6.71 2.92
CA ILE A 56 -16.55 5.66 2.63
C ILE A 56 -15.85 4.31 2.76
N PRO A 57 -16.08 3.53 3.83
CA PRO A 57 -15.55 2.18 3.94
C PRO A 57 -16.28 1.23 2.98
N VAL A 58 -15.52 0.41 2.27
CA VAL A 58 -16.04 -0.52 1.27
C VAL A 58 -15.40 -1.89 1.43
N LYS A 59 -16.22 -2.93 1.58
CA LYS A 59 -15.75 -4.32 1.49
C LYS A 59 -15.42 -4.64 0.04
N ALA A 60 -14.15 -4.84 -0.29
CA ALA A 60 -13.73 -5.06 -1.66
C ALA A 60 -12.52 -6.01 -1.77
N ASP A 61 -12.60 -6.92 -2.72
CA ASP A 61 -11.44 -7.67 -3.19
C ASP A 61 -10.70 -6.84 -4.23
N ALA A 62 -9.39 -6.66 -4.06
CA ALA A 62 -8.53 -5.95 -5.02
C ALA A 62 -8.60 -6.58 -6.44
N ALA A 63 -8.87 -7.88 -6.55
CA ALA A 63 -9.04 -8.56 -7.83
C ALA A 63 -10.41 -8.33 -8.50
N ALA A 64 -11.40 -7.76 -7.77
CA ALA A 64 -12.77 -7.57 -8.25
C ALA A 64 -13.41 -6.33 -7.62
N LEU A 65 -12.84 -5.17 -7.92
CA LEU A 65 -13.28 -3.89 -7.36
C LEU A 65 -14.71 -3.53 -7.79
N PRO A 66 -15.60 -3.15 -6.85
CA PRO A 66 -17.02 -2.90 -7.14
C PRO A 66 -17.30 -1.44 -7.56
N PHE A 67 -16.45 -0.86 -8.38
CA PHE A 67 -16.56 0.55 -8.78
C PHE A 67 -16.85 0.70 -10.28
N GLU A 68 -17.33 1.86 -10.67
CA GLU A 68 -17.47 2.22 -12.07
C GLU A 68 -16.10 2.51 -12.70
N LYS A 69 -16.00 2.33 -14.01
CA LYS A 69 -14.77 2.66 -14.75
C LYS A 69 -14.52 4.17 -14.66
N GLU A 70 -13.22 4.52 -14.61
CA GLU A 70 -12.77 5.93 -14.55
C GLU A 70 -13.37 6.72 -13.39
N PHE A 71 -13.54 6.07 -12.25
CA PHE A 71 -14.15 6.67 -11.07
C PHE A 71 -13.18 7.49 -10.24
N PHE A 72 -11.94 7.01 -10.07
CA PHE A 72 -10.95 7.59 -9.17
C PHE A 72 -9.99 8.56 -9.87
N ASP A 73 -9.74 9.71 -9.24
CA ASP A 73 -8.67 10.64 -9.62
C ASP A 73 -7.30 10.08 -9.24
N ALA A 74 -7.24 9.31 -8.16
CA ALA A 74 -6.05 8.56 -7.76
C ALA A 74 -6.40 7.30 -6.97
N VAL A 75 -5.45 6.35 -6.95
CA VAL A 75 -5.42 5.21 -6.04
C VAL A 75 -4.17 5.32 -5.18
N VAL A 76 -4.33 5.09 -3.87
CA VAL A 76 -3.24 4.95 -2.90
C VAL A 76 -3.30 3.53 -2.37
N SER A 77 -2.16 2.87 -2.20
CA SER A 77 -2.08 1.56 -1.58
C SER A 77 -0.84 1.49 -0.69
N THR A 78 -1.08 1.40 0.62
CA THR A 78 -0.01 1.34 1.61
C THR A 78 -0.01 -0.03 2.26
N ASP A 79 1.15 -0.69 2.25
CA ASP A 79 1.38 -2.01 2.89
C ASP A 79 0.38 -3.11 2.46
N SER A 80 -0.03 -3.10 1.19
CA SER A 80 -0.98 -4.10 0.68
C SER A 80 -0.75 -4.53 -0.77
N TYR A 81 -0.27 -3.63 -1.64
CA TYR A 81 -0.09 -3.91 -3.06
C TYR A 81 0.85 -5.09 -3.34
N ASN A 82 1.82 -5.35 -2.48
CA ASN A 82 2.76 -6.48 -2.55
C ASN A 82 2.06 -7.85 -2.55
N TYR A 83 0.84 -7.97 -2.01
CA TYR A 83 0.09 -9.23 -1.96
C TYR A 83 -0.58 -9.58 -3.30
N PHE A 84 -1.05 -8.60 -4.07
CA PHE A 84 -1.81 -8.81 -5.31
C PHE A 84 -1.18 -8.20 -6.55
N GLY A 85 -0.26 -7.24 -6.41
CA GLY A 85 0.39 -6.53 -7.51
C GLY A 85 1.48 -7.32 -8.25
N ARG A 86 1.77 -8.55 -7.83
CA ARG A 86 2.75 -9.45 -8.48
C ARG A 86 2.20 -10.19 -9.71
N ASP A 87 0.90 -10.11 -9.96
CA ASP A 87 0.32 -10.55 -11.22
C ASP A 87 0.59 -9.50 -12.29
N GLU A 88 1.31 -9.88 -13.36
CA GLU A 88 1.70 -9.00 -14.46
C GLU A 88 0.51 -8.28 -15.14
N LYS A 89 -0.68 -8.86 -15.06
CA LYS A 89 -1.89 -8.31 -15.66
C LYS A 89 -2.70 -7.45 -14.70
N TYR A 90 -2.38 -7.49 -13.41
CA TYR A 90 -3.19 -6.84 -12.39
C TYR A 90 -3.40 -5.36 -12.67
N LEU A 91 -2.34 -4.61 -12.96
CA LEU A 91 -2.44 -3.18 -13.23
C LEU A 91 -3.36 -2.89 -14.43
N ASP A 92 -3.10 -3.51 -15.58
CA ASP A 92 -3.86 -3.23 -16.81
C ASP A 92 -5.32 -3.71 -16.74
N GLU A 93 -5.56 -4.89 -16.15
CA GLU A 93 -6.87 -5.54 -16.21
C GLU A 93 -7.75 -5.28 -14.98
N LYS A 94 -7.15 -5.06 -13.79
CA LYS A 94 -7.86 -5.03 -12.50
C LYS A 94 -7.88 -3.67 -11.82
N LEU A 95 -6.86 -2.83 -11.99
CA LEU A 95 -6.78 -1.56 -11.28
C LEU A 95 -6.99 -0.34 -12.21
N LEU A 96 -6.27 -0.25 -13.32
CA LEU A 96 -6.34 0.90 -14.24
C LEU A 96 -7.74 1.18 -14.79
N PRO A 97 -8.63 0.18 -15.02
CA PRO A 97 -9.97 0.49 -15.49
C PRO A 97 -10.76 1.46 -14.59
N PHE A 98 -10.46 1.49 -13.30
CA PHE A 98 -11.16 2.33 -12.33
C PHE A 98 -10.50 3.71 -12.12
N VAL A 99 -9.28 3.92 -12.58
CA VAL A 99 -8.56 5.19 -12.52
C VAL A 99 -8.93 6.02 -13.75
N LYS A 100 -9.18 7.32 -13.59
CA LYS A 100 -9.41 8.25 -14.70
C LYS A 100 -8.17 8.39 -15.58
N SER A 101 -8.35 8.70 -16.87
CA SER A 101 -7.22 9.05 -17.72
C SER A 101 -6.45 10.24 -17.14
N GLY A 102 -5.12 10.15 -17.08
CA GLY A 102 -4.25 11.10 -16.42
C GLY A 102 -4.22 11.00 -14.88
N GLY A 103 -5.01 10.12 -14.28
CA GLY A 103 -5.02 9.87 -12.84
C GLY A 103 -3.78 9.12 -12.35
N TYR A 104 -3.56 9.12 -11.04
CA TYR A 104 -2.33 8.64 -10.42
C TYR A 104 -2.56 7.38 -9.60
N ILE A 105 -1.50 6.58 -9.47
CA ILE A 105 -1.43 5.46 -8.53
C ILE A 105 -0.16 5.64 -7.68
N TYR A 106 -0.35 5.68 -6.37
CA TYR A 106 0.72 5.79 -5.37
C TYR A 106 0.75 4.52 -4.53
N ILE A 107 1.90 3.88 -4.48
CA ILE A 107 2.09 2.62 -3.75
C ILE A 107 3.28 2.81 -2.82
N ALA A 108 3.13 2.40 -1.56
CA ALA A 108 4.20 2.29 -0.59
C ALA A 108 4.10 0.92 0.08
N ILE A 109 5.12 0.09 -0.11
CA ILE A 109 5.09 -1.32 0.30
C ILE A 109 6.40 -1.74 0.95
N PRO A 110 6.37 -2.70 1.89
CA PRO A 110 7.59 -3.27 2.42
C PRO A 110 8.38 -3.99 1.31
N GLY A 111 9.68 -3.90 1.39
CA GLY A 111 10.58 -4.50 0.43
C GLY A 111 11.98 -4.70 0.96
N MET A 112 12.87 -5.08 0.08
CA MET A 112 14.29 -5.28 0.37
C MET A 112 15.13 -4.20 -0.32
N LYS A 113 16.27 -3.83 0.28
CA LYS A 113 17.28 -2.98 -0.38
C LYS A 113 17.92 -3.68 -1.57
N LYS A 114 18.07 -4.99 -1.45
CA LYS A 114 18.55 -5.89 -2.50
C LYS A 114 17.88 -7.24 -2.30
N ASP A 115 17.43 -7.84 -3.38
CA ASP A 115 16.84 -9.18 -3.36
C ASP A 115 17.81 -10.19 -2.72
N CYS A 116 17.31 -10.94 -1.74
CA CYS A 116 18.06 -11.96 -1.03
C CYS A 116 17.29 -13.29 -0.90
N HIS A 117 16.28 -13.53 -1.74
CA HIS A 117 15.41 -14.72 -1.66
C HIS A 117 16.18 -16.03 -1.88
N GLU A 118 17.27 -16.02 -2.65
CA GLU A 118 18.11 -17.22 -2.83
C GLU A 118 18.80 -17.65 -1.53
N HIS A 119 19.09 -16.66 -0.64
CA HIS A 119 19.79 -16.89 0.63
C HIS A 119 19.26 -15.91 1.66
N LEU A 120 18.09 -16.25 2.25
CA LEU A 120 17.45 -15.41 3.27
C LEU A 120 18.35 -15.24 4.50
N PRO A 121 18.63 -13.99 4.93
CA PRO A 121 19.39 -13.72 6.13
C PRO A 121 18.73 -14.30 7.38
N ALA A 122 19.54 -14.92 8.24
CA ALA A 122 19.05 -15.52 9.48
C ALA A 122 18.37 -14.49 10.40
N GLU A 123 18.80 -13.24 10.37
CA GLU A 123 18.24 -12.13 11.13
C GLU A 123 16.76 -11.92 10.76
N LEU A 124 16.41 -11.97 9.46
CA LEU A 124 15.02 -11.79 9.01
C LEU A 124 14.13 -12.96 9.44
N LEU A 125 14.67 -14.18 9.44
CA LEU A 125 13.93 -15.39 9.83
C LEU A 125 13.59 -15.45 11.33
N LEU A 126 14.05 -14.50 12.14
CA LEU A 126 13.66 -14.36 13.55
C LEU A 126 12.23 -13.81 13.71
N SER A 127 11.73 -13.11 12.72
CA SER A 127 10.41 -12.46 12.76
C SER A 127 9.50 -12.88 11.62
N TRP A 128 10.03 -13.21 10.44
CA TRP A 128 9.24 -13.55 9.27
C TRP A 128 9.55 -14.93 8.74
N THR A 129 8.52 -15.63 8.24
CA THR A 129 8.71 -16.88 7.51
C THR A 129 9.20 -16.62 6.08
N PRO A 130 9.81 -17.61 5.40
CA PRO A 130 10.16 -17.45 3.97
C PRO A 130 8.96 -17.04 3.10
N GLU A 131 7.76 -17.57 3.39
CA GLU A 131 6.54 -17.23 2.65
C GLU A 131 6.12 -15.77 2.85
N GLN A 132 6.32 -15.21 4.04
CA GLN A 132 6.05 -13.79 4.30
C GLN A 132 7.09 -12.89 3.61
N LEU A 133 8.36 -13.30 3.62
CA LEU A 133 9.43 -12.57 2.92
C LEU A 133 9.28 -12.62 1.39
N ASP A 134 8.65 -13.66 0.83
CA ASP A 134 8.37 -13.79 -0.61
C ASP A 134 7.54 -12.63 -1.20
N TYR A 135 6.85 -11.88 -0.35
CA TYR A 135 6.13 -10.67 -0.78
C TYR A 135 7.01 -9.40 -0.77
N MET A 136 8.22 -9.45 -0.21
CA MET A 136 9.09 -8.28 -0.03
C MET A 136 10.19 -8.28 -1.09
N HIS A 137 9.96 -7.63 -2.22
CA HIS A 137 10.95 -7.50 -3.30
C HIS A 137 11.66 -6.14 -3.29
N ASP A 138 12.76 -6.03 -4.01
CA ASP A 138 13.50 -4.78 -4.16
C ASP A 138 12.89 -3.84 -5.23
N ALA A 139 13.44 -2.64 -5.33
CA ALA A 139 12.97 -1.64 -6.28
C ALA A 139 13.19 -2.08 -7.76
N ALA A 140 14.18 -2.93 -8.04
CA ALA A 140 14.44 -3.42 -9.39
C ALA A 140 13.33 -4.37 -9.84
N TYR A 141 12.93 -5.31 -8.99
CA TYR A 141 11.81 -6.21 -9.24
C TYR A 141 10.52 -5.42 -9.51
N TRP A 142 10.16 -4.50 -8.62
CA TRP A 142 8.93 -3.72 -8.78
C TRP A 142 8.94 -2.83 -10.01
N ARG A 143 10.10 -2.25 -10.34
CA ARG A 143 10.26 -1.48 -11.58
C ARG A 143 10.00 -2.35 -12.82
N ASP A 144 10.55 -3.57 -12.86
CA ASP A 144 10.30 -4.51 -13.96
C ASP A 144 8.81 -4.86 -14.04
N MET A 145 8.19 -5.22 -12.91
CA MET A 145 6.76 -5.57 -12.85
C MET A 145 5.86 -4.46 -13.37
N VAL A 146 5.98 -3.24 -12.83
CA VAL A 146 5.08 -2.14 -13.22
C VAL A 146 5.37 -1.62 -14.63
N SER A 147 6.60 -1.81 -15.15
CA SER A 147 6.96 -1.40 -16.51
C SER A 147 6.34 -2.28 -17.60
N ARG A 148 5.84 -3.45 -17.25
CA ARG A 148 5.08 -4.33 -18.17
C ARG A 148 3.68 -3.81 -18.45
N CYS A 149 3.16 -2.93 -17.60
CA CYS A 149 1.87 -2.29 -17.78
C CYS A 149 1.88 -1.33 -18.98
N ARG A 150 0.94 -1.50 -19.90
CA ARG A 150 0.84 -0.68 -21.12
C ARG A 150 0.00 0.57 -20.92
N GLY A 151 -0.98 0.51 -20.03
CA GLY A 151 -1.93 1.57 -19.77
C GLY A 151 -1.44 2.66 -18.84
N ALA A 152 -0.25 2.50 -18.22
CA ALA A 152 0.33 3.50 -17.33
C ALA A 152 1.73 3.93 -17.77
N GLU A 153 2.12 5.11 -17.32
CA GLU A 153 3.50 5.63 -17.33
C GLU A 153 4.09 5.44 -15.94
N VAL A 154 5.29 4.86 -15.85
CA VAL A 154 6.05 4.73 -14.60
C VAL A 154 6.78 6.04 -14.36
N LEU A 155 6.35 6.81 -13.37
CA LEU A 155 6.99 8.09 -13.03
C LEU A 155 8.18 7.87 -12.09
N SER A 156 8.03 7.02 -11.07
CA SER A 156 9.13 6.65 -10.18
C SER A 156 8.93 5.27 -9.57
N VAL A 157 10.04 4.61 -9.30
CA VAL A 157 10.14 3.47 -8.38
C VAL A 157 11.42 3.66 -7.60
N SER A 158 11.34 3.83 -6.30
CA SER A 158 12.48 4.15 -5.46
C SER A 158 12.33 3.55 -4.07
N GLU A 159 13.44 3.39 -3.38
CA GLU A 159 13.46 3.19 -1.95
C GLU A 159 13.00 4.46 -1.24
N MET A 160 12.33 4.32 -0.08
CA MET A 160 11.88 5.46 0.72
C MET A 160 13.02 5.97 1.60
N GLU A 161 13.25 7.30 1.55
CA GLU A 161 14.26 7.96 2.39
C GLU A 161 13.92 7.91 3.89
N SER A 162 12.62 7.87 4.22
CA SER A 162 12.11 7.78 5.60
C SER A 162 12.17 6.37 6.22
N ASN A 163 12.84 5.42 5.59
CA ASN A 163 12.84 4.02 6.03
C ASN A 163 13.22 3.84 7.51
N GLU A 164 14.28 4.49 7.99
CA GLU A 164 14.73 4.38 9.39
C GLU A 164 13.70 4.96 10.35
N GLU A 165 13.15 6.15 10.05
CA GLU A 165 12.12 6.81 10.85
C GLU A 165 10.85 5.97 10.95
N VAL A 166 10.40 5.40 9.83
CA VAL A 166 9.20 4.54 9.78
C VAL A 166 9.39 3.29 10.63
N TRP A 167 10.54 2.63 10.53
CA TRP A 167 10.83 1.47 11.37
C TRP A 167 10.92 1.83 12.85
N ASP A 168 11.56 2.96 13.18
CA ASP A 168 11.66 3.42 14.57
C ASP A 168 10.27 3.69 15.18
N ASP A 169 9.39 4.33 14.43
CA ASP A 169 8.02 4.62 14.88
C ASP A 169 7.17 3.33 14.96
N TRP A 170 7.33 2.41 14.00
CA TRP A 170 6.64 1.13 14.02
C TRP A 170 7.02 0.28 15.22
N LEU A 171 8.31 0.12 15.48
CA LEU A 171 8.81 -0.75 16.56
C LEU A 171 8.48 -0.22 17.96
N ARG A 172 8.08 1.04 18.11
CA ARG A 172 7.55 1.60 19.38
C ARG A 172 6.10 1.21 19.64
N GLN A 173 5.37 0.71 18.64
CA GLN A 173 3.98 0.30 18.82
C GLN A 173 3.87 -1.01 19.61
N GLU A 174 2.79 -1.14 20.44
CA GLU A 174 2.55 -2.32 21.26
C GLU A 174 1.54 -3.31 20.64
N ASN A 175 1.32 -3.22 19.32
CA ASN A 175 0.54 -4.23 18.63
C ASN A 175 1.36 -5.50 18.37
N GLU A 176 0.68 -6.62 18.14
CA GLU A 176 1.31 -7.93 17.98
C GLU A 176 2.30 -8.01 16.81
N TYR A 177 2.06 -7.30 15.72
CA TYR A 177 2.92 -7.28 14.53
C TYR A 177 4.22 -6.53 14.82
N ALA A 178 4.14 -5.32 15.36
CA ALA A 178 5.32 -4.54 15.72
C ALA A 178 6.19 -5.26 16.75
N VAL A 179 5.56 -5.88 17.77
CA VAL A 179 6.27 -6.71 18.76
C VAL A 179 6.94 -7.91 18.12
N GLY A 180 6.27 -8.56 17.14
CA GLY A 180 6.81 -9.68 16.37
C GLY A 180 8.06 -9.31 15.57
N ASP A 181 8.08 -8.12 14.99
CA ASP A 181 9.15 -7.63 14.11
C ASP A 181 10.43 -7.24 14.88
N ARG A 182 10.32 -6.91 16.17
CA ARG A 182 11.44 -6.44 17.02
C ARG A 182 12.64 -7.38 16.97
N LYS A 183 12.43 -8.71 17.01
CA LYS A 183 13.52 -9.68 17.07
C LYS A 183 14.45 -9.61 15.87
N ALA A 184 13.90 -9.51 14.66
CA ALA A 184 14.69 -9.39 13.45
C ALA A 184 15.41 -8.05 13.40
N MET A 185 14.74 -6.97 13.81
CA MET A 185 15.31 -5.62 13.76
C MET A 185 16.44 -5.44 14.78
N GLU A 186 16.28 -5.95 16.01
CA GLU A 186 17.32 -5.99 17.06
C GLU A 186 18.54 -6.82 16.63
N ALA A 187 18.34 -7.88 15.86
CA ALA A 187 19.41 -8.68 15.26
C ALA A 187 20.12 -8.01 14.07
N GLY A 188 19.67 -6.82 13.68
CA GLY A 188 20.24 -6.06 12.56
C GLY A 188 19.60 -6.35 11.20
N GLY A 189 18.39 -6.93 11.18
CA GLY A 189 17.63 -7.22 9.96
C GLY A 189 17.30 -5.98 9.13
N GLY A 190 17.16 -4.81 9.75
CA GLY A 190 16.88 -3.54 9.09
C GLY A 190 17.88 -3.14 7.98
N LYS A 191 19.11 -3.69 8.02
CA LYS A 191 20.10 -3.46 6.94
C LYS A 191 19.68 -4.06 5.59
N TYR A 192 18.75 -5.02 5.59
CA TYR A 192 18.26 -5.69 4.38
C TYR A 192 16.95 -5.11 3.88
N LEU A 193 16.18 -4.44 4.75
CA LEU A 193 14.81 -3.99 4.49
C LEU A 193 14.75 -2.52 4.11
N ASN A 194 13.77 -2.20 3.27
CA ASN A 194 13.34 -0.84 2.96
C ASN A 194 11.85 -0.86 2.57
N PHE A 195 11.25 0.32 2.49
CA PHE A 195 9.97 0.50 1.83
C PHE A 195 10.20 0.95 0.39
N ILE A 196 9.41 0.42 -0.53
CA ILE A 196 9.46 0.76 -1.95
C ILE A 196 8.27 1.66 -2.28
N ALA A 197 8.58 2.86 -2.78
CA ALA A 197 7.60 3.81 -3.27
C ALA A 197 7.48 3.70 -4.80
N ILE A 198 6.26 3.60 -5.31
CA ILE A 198 5.96 3.52 -6.74
C ILE A 198 4.94 4.59 -7.09
N VAL A 199 5.20 5.36 -8.12
CA VAL A 199 4.28 6.36 -8.66
C VAL A 199 4.04 6.09 -10.14
N LEU A 200 2.77 5.91 -10.48
CA LEU A 200 2.33 5.67 -11.86
C LEU A 200 1.29 6.72 -12.25
N ARG A 201 1.17 6.96 -13.56
CA ARG A 201 0.13 7.80 -14.14
C ARG A 201 -0.58 7.03 -15.25
N LYS A 202 -1.90 6.94 -15.19
CA LYS A 202 -2.70 6.36 -16.29
C LYS A 202 -2.57 7.23 -17.55
N LYS A 203 -2.34 6.60 -18.68
CA LYS A 203 -2.28 7.26 -20.00
C LYS A 203 -3.64 7.72 -20.50
#